data_4461b208498227a0334325b2794adc00
#
_entry.id   4461b208498227a0334325b2794adc00
#
_cell.length_a   1.000
_cell.length_b   1.000
_cell.length_c   1.000
_cell.angle_alpha   90.00
_cell.angle_beta   90.00
_cell.angle_gamma   90.00
#
_symmetry.space_group_name_H-M   'P 1'
#
loop_
_entity.id
_entity.type
_entity.pdbx_description
1 polymer ?
#
loop_
_entity_poly.entity_id
_entity_poly.type
_entity_poly.pdbx_seq_one_letter_code
_entity_poly.pdbx_strand_id
1 'polypeptide(L)'
;MIQKVLVIGGSGRIGRSVAADILTHTAAQVTVTGRSLAAPPDLKNQSNQTFQSIDLEDEAAVESAIAHHDLIIHCAGPFRSRNHHVLTSCIAQRKPYIDVADSPDYVNQALRYREQAQAADVTAIISTGIFPGISGSMVRQGIEQLDTAEQVHLSYLVAGSGGAGVTVMRTTFIELQTPFMSKINGRWQAIDPYSQREVLSFPRYGKGGVYWFNTVEALTVADTFPQLKTIITKFGSVPDYYNRMTWLMARLPKSILKNPKLIESVSQISYRMTQATDPKTGVGIAMRIQIEGEKDGHAASYLATFDHEDTAFCAGCGAGAIAQLMLSGQLNKPGVWPVEQALPTSLFEETLAQRQLSVTASLR
;
A
#
# COMPACT_ATOMS: atom_id res chain seq x y z
N MET A 1 29.01 9.58 7.22
CA MET A 1 28.67 10.18 5.90
C MET A 1 27.17 10.42 5.88
N ILE A 2 26.71 11.49 5.19
CA ILE A 2 25.28 11.74 5.01
C ILE A 2 24.75 10.70 4.01
N GLN A 3 23.68 9.99 4.38
CA GLN A 3 23.07 8.98 3.54
C GLN A 3 22.23 9.61 2.43
N LYS A 4 22.27 9.03 1.23
CA LYS A 4 21.56 9.52 0.06
C LYS A 4 20.39 8.57 -0.30
N VAL A 5 19.20 9.11 -0.37
CA VAL A 5 17.98 8.37 -0.69
C VAL A 5 17.45 8.77 -2.06
N LEU A 6 17.19 7.80 -2.93
CA LEU A 6 16.54 8.00 -4.22
C LEU A 6 15.06 7.65 -4.11
N VAL A 7 14.18 8.63 -4.37
CA VAL A 7 12.73 8.40 -4.44
C VAL A 7 12.30 8.43 -5.90
N ILE A 8 12.20 7.25 -6.49
CA ILE A 8 11.74 7.07 -7.87
C ILE A 8 10.23 7.37 -7.95
N GLY A 9 9.85 8.31 -8.81
CA GLY A 9 8.48 8.83 -8.84
C GLY A 9 8.19 9.84 -7.72
N GLY A 10 9.24 10.41 -7.12
CA GLY A 10 9.15 11.38 -6.04
C GLY A 10 8.43 12.68 -6.40
N SER A 11 8.27 13.00 -7.68
CA SER A 11 7.43 14.12 -8.13
C SER A 11 5.92 13.81 -8.10
N GLY A 12 5.52 12.55 -7.95
CA GLY A 12 4.13 12.12 -7.82
C GLY A 12 3.56 12.38 -6.42
N ARG A 13 2.25 12.22 -6.27
CA ARG A 13 1.53 12.50 -5.01
C ARG A 13 2.09 11.70 -3.82
N ILE A 14 2.22 10.38 -3.97
CA ILE A 14 2.75 9.51 -2.90
C ILE A 14 4.25 9.76 -2.70
N GLY A 15 5.03 9.83 -3.79
CA GLY A 15 6.47 10.04 -3.70
C GLY A 15 6.87 11.34 -3.03
N ARG A 16 6.08 12.43 -3.19
CA ARG A 16 6.28 13.69 -2.44
C ARG A 16 6.08 13.52 -0.95
N SER A 17 5.03 12.79 -0.57
CA SER A 17 4.75 12.51 0.84
C SER A 17 5.85 11.65 1.47
N VAL A 18 6.36 10.65 0.73
CA VAL A 18 7.51 9.84 1.15
C VAL A 18 8.76 10.70 1.34
N ALA A 19 9.08 11.55 0.36
CA ALA A 19 10.24 12.44 0.44
C ALA A 19 10.13 13.42 1.61
N ALA A 20 8.95 14.01 1.84
CA ALA A 20 8.69 14.92 2.95
C ALA A 20 8.82 14.21 4.31
N ASP A 21 8.33 12.99 4.44
CA ASP A 21 8.47 12.21 5.67
C ASP A 21 9.95 11.90 5.98
N ILE A 22 10.72 11.45 4.99
CA ILE A 22 12.16 11.18 5.16
C ILE A 22 12.93 12.43 5.58
N LEU A 23 12.67 13.57 4.94
CA LEU A 23 13.32 14.84 5.28
C LEU A 23 12.96 15.32 6.68
N THR A 24 11.78 14.97 7.18
CA THR A 24 11.32 15.33 8.53
C THR A 24 11.94 14.45 9.61
N HIS A 25 12.12 13.15 9.35
CA HIS A 25 12.47 12.17 10.36
C HIS A 25 13.91 11.62 10.24
N THR A 26 14.67 12.08 9.23
CA THR A 26 16.05 11.65 9.00
C THR A 26 16.94 12.82 8.61
N ALA A 27 18.26 12.62 8.68
CA ALA A 27 19.27 13.57 8.18
C ALA A 27 19.71 13.27 6.72
N ALA A 28 18.96 12.43 6.00
CA ALA A 28 19.31 12.01 4.65
C ALA A 28 19.18 13.13 3.61
N GLN A 29 19.99 13.06 2.56
CA GLN A 29 19.77 13.81 1.33
C GLN A 29 18.84 13.02 0.43
N VAL A 30 17.77 13.66 -0.06
CA VAL A 30 16.74 13.01 -0.86
C VAL A 30 16.82 13.49 -2.31
N THR A 31 17.01 12.57 -3.24
CA THR A 31 16.85 12.81 -4.67
C THR A 31 15.47 12.32 -5.10
N VAL A 32 14.59 13.22 -5.51
CA VAL A 32 13.28 12.87 -6.07
C VAL A 32 13.35 12.83 -7.59
N THR A 33 12.65 11.86 -8.20
CA THR A 33 12.64 11.76 -9.65
C THR A 33 11.25 11.95 -10.25
N GLY A 34 11.22 12.29 -11.53
CA GLY A 34 10.02 12.41 -12.35
C GLY A 34 10.36 12.43 -13.82
N ARG A 35 9.36 12.30 -14.69
CA ARG A 35 9.53 12.33 -16.16
C ARG A 35 9.70 13.73 -16.75
N SER A 36 9.30 14.78 -16.03
CA SER A 36 9.50 16.16 -16.47
C SER A 36 10.96 16.52 -16.47
N LEU A 37 11.40 17.32 -17.46
CA LEU A 37 12.77 17.85 -17.52
C LEU A 37 13.02 18.92 -16.46
N ALA A 38 11.98 19.57 -15.94
CA ALA A 38 12.08 20.60 -14.92
C ALA A 38 11.52 20.11 -13.59
N ALA A 39 12.20 20.48 -12.50
CA ALA A 39 11.70 20.25 -11.15
C ALA A 39 10.35 20.95 -10.94
N PRO A 40 9.38 20.28 -10.30
CA PRO A 40 8.16 20.93 -9.85
C PRO A 40 8.49 22.15 -8.96
N PRO A 41 7.68 23.25 -9.05
CA PRO A 41 7.98 24.50 -8.33
C PRO A 41 8.16 24.36 -6.82
N ASP A 42 7.40 23.47 -6.21
CA ASP A 42 7.40 23.18 -4.78
C ASP A 42 8.64 22.39 -4.28
N LEU A 43 9.41 21.79 -5.21
CA LEU A 43 10.64 21.05 -4.88
C LEU A 43 11.90 21.92 -4.92
N LYS A 44 11.80 23.19 -5.34
CA LYS A 44 12.97 24.03 -5.65
C LYS A 44 13.70 24.63 -4.42
N ASN A 45 13.16 24.54 -3.22
CA ASN A 45 13.63 25.34 -2.08
C ASN A 45 13.99 24.54 -0.81
N GLN A 46 14.29 23.25 -0.92
CA GLN A 46 14.69 22.46 0.26
C GLN A 46 16.18 22.11 0.17
N SER A 47 16.95 22.47 1.19
CA SER A 47 18.41 22.34 1.21
C SER A 47 18.93 20.90 1.08
N ASN A 48 18.13 19.90 1.53
CA ASN A 48 18.49 18.49 1.49
C ASN A 48 17.73 17.69 0.41
N GLN A 49 17.10 18.38 -0.55
CA GLN A 49 16.33 17.74 -1.62
C GLN A 49 16.82 18.20 -2.98
N THR A 50 17.03 17.25 -3.88
CA THR A 50 17.38 17.50 -5.28
C THR A 50 16.34 16.83 -6.20
N PHE A 51 16.26 17.30 -7.43
CA PHE A 51 15.41 16.71 -8.46
C PHE A 51 16.27 16.20 -9.62
N GLN A 52 15.95 14.99 -10.08
CA GLN A 52 16.54 14.39 -11.26
C GLN A 52 15.44 13.88 -12.20
N SER A 53 15.52 14.27 -13.48
CA SER A 53 14.64 13.70 -14.51
C SER A 53 15.11 12.29 -14.85
N ILE A 54 14.24 11.30 -14.68
CA ILE A 54 14.51 9.89 -15.04
C ILE A 54 13.25 9.32 -15.70
N ASP A 55 13.43 8.73 -16.87
CA ASP A 55 12.45 7.83 -17.47
C ASP A 55 12.77 6.40 -17.03
N LEU A 56 11.79 5.69 -16.50
CA LEU A 56 11.95 4.30 -16.06
C LEU A 56 12.17 3.31 -17.22
N GLU A 57 11.86 3.71 -18.44
CA GLU A 57 12.16 2.91 -19.63
C GLU A 57 13.64 3.03 -20.06
N ASP A 58 14.37 4.01 -19.52
CA ASP A 58 15.83 4.12 -19.67
C ASP A 58 16.51 3.38 -18.51
N GLU A 59 16.70 2.08 -18.72
CA GLU A 59 17.30 1.19 -17.73
C GLU A 59 18.71 1.64 -17.30
N ALA A 60 19.52 2.17 -18.21
CA ALA A 60 20.87 2.65 -17.90
C ALA A 60 20.84 3.89 -16.99
N ALA A 61 19.92 4.82 -17.23
CA ALA A 61 19.72 5.98 -16.35
C ALA A 61 19.25 5.56 -14.96
N VAL A 62 18.35 4.58 -14.87
CA VAL A 62 17.88 4.01 -13.60
C VAL A 62 19.03 3.36 -12.84
N GLU A 63 19.82 2.50 -13.48
CA GLU A 63 20.96 1.82 -12.86
C GLU A 63 22.04 2.79 -12.38
N SER A 64 22.33 3.81 -13.19
CA SER A 64 23.26 4.88 -12.81
C SER A 64 22.76 5.65 -11.59
N ALA A 65 21.47 5.96 -11.52
CA ALA A 65 20.90 6.65 -10.36
C ALA A 65 20.98 5.76 -9.11
N ILE A 66 20.65 4.48 -9.20
CA ILE A 66 20.75 3.50 -8.10
C ILE A 66 22.18 3.45 -7.55
N ALA A 67 23.19 3.41 -8.41
CA ALA A 67 24.60 3.31 -8.02
C ALA A 67 25.05 4.43 -7.07
N HIS A 68 24.50 5.63 -7.24
CA HIS A 68 24.91 6.84 -6.50
C HIS A 68 24.11 7.07 -5.18
N HIS A 69 23.21 6.16 -4.82
CA HIS A 69 22.38 6.29 -3.62
C HIS A 69 22.55 5.09 -2.69
N ASP A 70 22.21 5.29 -1.40
CA ASP A 70 22.36 4.30 -0.34
C ASP A 70 21.06 3.55 -0.07
N LEU A 71 19.90 4.15 -0.37
CA LEU A 71 18.56 3.55 -0.27
C LEU A 71 17.70 3.99 -1.45
N ILE A 72 16.96 3.05 -2.02
CA ILE A 72 16.09 3.28 -3.16
C ILE A 72 14.63 3.05 -2.75
N ILE A 73 13.76 4.02 -3.05
CA ILE A 73 12.33 3.94 -2.77
C ILE A 73 11.56 4.11 -4.07
N HIS A 74 10.82 3.10 -4.47
CA HIS A 74 10.07 3.06 -5.72
C HIS A 74 8.59 3.44 -5.49
N CYS A 75 8.22 4.67 -5.91
CA CYS A 75 6.86 5.20 -5.83
C CYS A 75 6.22 5.41 -7.22
N ALA A 76 6.87 5.00 -8.30
CA ALA A 76 6.41 5.29 -9.67
C ALA A 76 5.43 4.24 -10.20
N GLY A 77 4.19 4.29 -9.73
CA GLY A 77 3.10 3.46 -10.28
C GLY A 77 2.68 3.81 -11.72
N PRO A 78 1.64 3.14 -12.29
CA PRO A 78 0.91 2.04 -11.66
C PRO A 78 1.72 0.74 -11.67
N PHE A 79 1.84 0.07 -10.54
CA PHE A 79 2.67 -1.13 -10.39
C PHE A 79 2.19 -2.30 -11.24
N ARG A 80 0.90 -2.38 -11.53
CA ARG A 80 0.33 -3.41 -12.41
C ARG A 80 1.02 -3.49 -13.79
N SER A 81 1.54 -2.37 -14.31
CA SER A 81 2.22 -2.31 -15.61
C SER A 81 3.74 -2.15 -15.51
N ARG A 82 4.30 -2.24 -14.32
CA ARG A 82 5.73 -2.16 -14.11
C ARG A 82 6.39 -3.54 -14.18
N ASN A 83 7.61 -3.58 -14.70
CA ASN A 83 8.53 -4.69 -14.53
C ASN A 83 9.26 -4.57 -13.18
N HIS A 84 10.12 -5.54 -12.87
CA HIS A 84 10.90 -5.57 -11.63
C HIS A 84 12.33 -5.02 -11.80
N HIS A 85 12.62 -4.29 -12.88
CA HIS A 85 13.96 -3.82 -13.21
C HIS A 85 14.59 -3.02 -12.04
N VAL A 86 13.83 -2.10 -11.40
CA VAL A 86 14.34 -1.33 -10.26
C VAL A 86 14.74 -2.24 -9.10
N LEU A 87 13.91 -3.22 -8.72
CA LEU A 87 14.22 -4.17 -7.65
C LEU A 87 15.44 -5.03 -8.00
N THR A 88 15.48 -5.59 -9.22
CA THR A 88 16.59 -6.46 -9.64
C THR A 88 17.90 -5.71 -9.77
N SER A 89 17.87 -4.45 -10.22
CA SER A 89 19.05 -3.56 -10.26
C SER A 89 19.55 -3.22 -8.84
N CYS A 90 18.63 -3.00 -7.88
CA CYS A 90 19.00 -2.82 -6.48
C CYS A 90 19.70 -4.08 -5.92
N ILE A 91 19.16 -5.26 -6.20
CA ILE A 91 19.78 -6.52 -5.77
C ILE A 91 21.17 -6.70 -6.39
N ALA A 92 21.30 -6.47 -7.70
CA ALA A 92 22.57 -6.59 -8.40
C ALA A 92 23.65 -5.63 -7.88
N GLN A 93 23.24 -4.41 -7.50
CA GLN A 93 24.13 -3.37 -6.98
C GLN A 93 24.25 -3.36 -5.45
N ARG A 94 23.64 -4.34 -4.77
CA ARG A 94 23.61 -4.47 -3.30
C ARG A 94 23.08 -3.21 -2.61
N LYS A 95 21.97 -2.66 -3.13
CA LYS A 95 21.31 -1.48 -2.58
C LYS A 95 20.00 -1.87 -1.90
N PRO A 96 19.74 -1.41 -0.68
CA PRO A 96 18.46 -1.57 -0.01
C PRO A 96 17.32 -0.98 -0.83
N TYR A 97 16.16 -1.62 -0.77
CA TYR A 97 15.00 -1.28 -1.61
C TYR A 97 13.71 -1.20 -0.79
N ILE A 98 12.88 -0.22 -1.15
CA ILE A 98 11.50 -0.06 -0.63
C ILE A 98 10.58 0.22 -1.82
N ASP A 99 9.35 -0.29 -1.78
CA ASP A 99 8.30 0.16 -2.70
C ASP A 99 6.94 0.36 -2.00
N VAL A 100 6.04 1.03 -2.72
CA VAL A 100 4.64 1.23 -2.32
C VAL A 100 3.69 0.45 -3.25
N ALA A 101 4.12 -0.72 -3.70
CA ALA A 101 3.36 -1.54 -4.65
C ALA A 101 2.01 -1.98 -4.08
N ASP A 102 0.96 -1.79 -4.90
CA ASP A 102 -0.44 -2.10 -4.58
C ASP A 102 -1.05 -3.16 -5.51
N SER A 103 -0.25 -3.74 -6.40
CA SER A 103 -0.68 -4.77 -7.35
C SER A 103 -0.32 -6.17 -6.87
N PRO A 104 -1.31 -7.07 -6.62
CA PRO A 104 -1.05 -8.44 -6.18
C PRO A 104 -0.12 -9.22 -7.13
N ASP A 105 -0.31 -9.06 -8.46
CA ASP A 105 0.52 -9.74 -9.45
C ASP A 105 1.98 -9.26 -9.40
N TYR A 106 2.20 -7.96 -9.28
CA TYR A 106 3.54 -7.40 -9.14
C TYR A 106 4.21 -7.91 -7.86
N VAL A 107 3.51 -7.86 -6.74
CA VAL A 107 4.03 -8.30 -5.43
C VAL A 107 4.35 -9.78 -5.43
N ASN A 108 3.47 -10.62 -5.99
CA ASN A 108 3.70 -12.06 -6.11
C ASN A 108 4.97 -12.39 -6.93
N GLN A 109 5.25 -11.61 -7.97
CA GLN A 109 6.47 -11.76 -8.75
C GLN A 109 7.70 -11.22 -7.99
N ALA A 110 7.58 -10.08 -7.29
CA ALA A 110 8.65 -9.50 -6.49
C ALA A 110 9.15 -10.47 -5.41
N LEU A 111 8.25 -11.19 -4.76
CA LEU A 111 8.59 -12.18 -3.73
C LEU A 111 9.48 -13.33 -4.24
N ARG A 112 9.49 -13.62 -5.55
CA ARG A 112 10.36 -14.64 -6.15
C ARG A 112 11.85 -14.25 -6.14
N TYR A 113 12.18 -12.98 -5.96
CA TYR A 113 13.54 -12.50 -5.83
C TYR A 113 14.10 -12.59 -4.41
N ARG A 114 13.33 -13.17 -3.45
CA ARG A 114 13.72 -13.27 -2.04
C ARG A 114 15.09 -13.93 -1.83
N GLU A 115 15.31 -15.08 -2.43
CA GLU A 115 16.59 -15.81 -2.30
C GLU A 115 17.76 -15.05 -2.94
N GLN A 116 17.54 -14.40 -4.08
CA GLN A 116 18.56 -13.60 -4.73
C GLN A 116 18.94 -12.38 -3.87
N ALA A 117 17.97 -11.72 -3.25
CA ALA A 117 18.22 -10.61 -2.35
C ALA A 117 18.94 -11.08 -1.07
N GLN A 118 18.60 -12.26 -0.53
CA GLN A 118 19.32 -12.87 0.58
C GLN A 118 20.78 -13.17 0.23
N ALA A 119 21.03 -13.76 -0.93
CA ALA A 119 22.39 -14.07 -1.38
C ALA A 119 23.24 -12.81 -1.63
N ALA A 120 22.60 -11.69 -1.99
CA ALA A 120 23.25 -10.40 -2.19
C ALA A 120 23.38 -9.57 -0.90
N ASP A 121 22.84 -10.04 0.24
CA ASP A 121 22.72 -9.31 1.51
C ASP A 121 21.95 -8.00 1.37
N VAL A 122 20.86 -8.03 0.58
CA VAL A 122 19.99 -6.88 0.30
C VAL A 122 18.68 -7.01 1.05
N THR A 123 18.34 -6.01 1.86
CA THR A 123 17.01 -5.86 2.45
C THR A 123 16.10 -5.12 1.47
N ALA A 124 15.03 -5.77 1.03
CA ALA A 124 13.98 -5.18 0.20
C ALA A 124 12.63 -5.31 0.91
N ILE A 125 12.02 -4.19 1.26
CA ILE A 125 10.71 -4.15 1.90
C ILE A 125 9.70 -3.63 0.88
N ILE A 126 8.72 -4.46 0.54
CA ILE A 126 7.74 -4.15 -0.48
C ILE A 126 6.38 -3.82 0.12
N SER A 127 5.57 -3.07 -0.64
CA SER A 127 4.20 -2.74 -0.25
C SER A 127 4.11 -1.94 1.04
N THR A 128 4.91 -0.88 1.17
CA THR A 128 5.10 -0.13 2.43
C THR A 128 4.15 1.06 2.60
N GLY A 129 3.12 1.19 1.77
CA GLY A 129 2.18 2.31 1.82
C GLY A 129 1.20 2.24 3.01
N ILE A 130 -0.07 2.46 2.74
CA ILE A 130 -1.13 2.41 3.76
C ILE A 130 -1.92 1.09 3.68
N PHE A 131 -2.37 0.74 2.49
CA PHE A 131 -2.97 -0.56 2.16
C PHE A 131 -2.52 -0.97 0.74
N PRO A 132 -1.52 -1.85 0.68
CA PRO A 132 -0.79 -2.50 1.77
C PRO A 132 0.24 -1.60 2.48
N GLY A 133 0.67 -2.03 3.66
CA GLY A 133 1.71 -1.42 4.47
C GLY A 133 1.28 -1.25 5.94
N ILE A 134 0.70 -0.11 6.31
CA ILE A 134 0.15 0.11 7.67
C ILE A 134 -0.88 -0.99 7.99
N SER A 135 -1.74 -1.38 7.03
CA SER A 135 -2.71 -2.46 7.18
C SER A 135 -2.07 -3.80 7.56
N GLY A 136 -0.99 -4.19 6.86
CA GLY A 136 -0.25 -5.42 7.17
C GLY A 136 0.33 -5.41 8.58
N SER A 137 0.91 -4.28 9.00
CA SER A 137 1.43 -4.10 10.37
C SER A 137 0.32 -4.17 11.43
N MET A 138 -0.86 -3.61 11.16
CA MET A 138 -2.02 -3.73 12.04
C MET A 138 -2.52 -5.19 12.14
N VAL A 139 -2.46 -5.96 11.05
CA VAL A 139 -2.76 -7.41 11.09
C VAL A 139 -1.77 -8.13 11.99
N ARG A 140 -0.47 -7.91 11.81
CA ARG A 140 0.56 -8.50 12.66
C ARG A 140 0.35 -8.14 14.12
N GLN A 141 0.14 -6.85 14.42
CA GLN A 141 -0.14 -6.38 15.77
C GLN A 141 -1.30 -7.15 16.43
N GLY A 142 -2.39 -7.37 15.69
CA GLY A 142 -3.55 -8.07 16.24
C GLY A 142 -3.34 -9.58 16.39
N ILE A 143 -2.62 -10.23 15.46
CA ILE A 143 -2.28 -11.64 15.58
C ILE A 143 -1.39 -11.89 16.82
N GLU A 144 -0.47 -10.99 17.11
CA GLU A 144 0.42 -11.08 18.28
C GLU A 144 -0.32 -10.88 19.63
N GLN A 145 -1.57 -10.38 19.62
CA GLN A 145 -2.41 -10.29 20.84
C GLN A 145 -3.16 -11.58 21.18
N LEU A 146 -3.26 -12.50 20.25
CA LEU A 146 -3.98 -13.77 20.39
C LEU A 146 -2.99 -14.93 20.56
N ASP A 147 -3.41 -15.99 21.24
CA ASP A 147 -2.62 -17.22 21.32
C ASP A 147 -2.72 -18.03 20.02
N THR A 148 -3.89 -18.03 19.39
CA THR A 148 -4.10 -18.52 18.03
C THR A 148 -4.98 -17.55 17.25
N ALA A 149 -4.68 -17.34 15.98
CA ALA A 149 -5.48 -16.55 15.07
C ALA A 149 -5.93 -17.45 13.91
N GLU A 150 -7.22 -17.45 13.61
CA GLU A 150 -7.81 -18.30 12.59
C GLU A 150 -8.36 -17.52 11.38
N GLN A 151 -8.89 -16.33 11.63
CA GLN A 151 -9.52 -15.51 10.60
C GLN A 151 -9.06 -14.06 10.71
N VAL A 152 -8.78 -13.46 9.57
CA VAL A 152 -8.52 -12.01 9.42
C VAL A 152 -9.55 -11.41 8.47
N HIS A 153 -10.17 -10.31 8.88
CA HIS A 153 -11.09 -9.52 8.07
C HIS A 153 -10.57 -8.08 7.97
N LEU A 154 -9.96 -7.74 6.83
CA LEU A 154 -9.55 -6.38 6.51
C LEU A 154 -10.62 -5.69 5.71
N SER A 155 -10.98 -4.48 6.12
CA SER A 155 -11.95 -3.65 5.41
C SER A 155 -11.45 -2.23 5.30
N TYR A 156 -11.53 -1.67 4.09
CA TYR A 156 -11.15 -0.30 3.77
C TYR A 156 -12.37 0.49 3.34
N LEU A 157 -12.46 1.72 3.80
CA LEU A 157 -13.46 2.68 3.36
C LEU A 157 -12.76 3.97 2.94
N VAL A 158 -12.96 4.37 1.69
CA VAL A 158 -12.37 5.60 1.13
C VAL A 158 -13.45 6.64 0.94
N ALA A 159 -13.21 7.85 1.44
CA ALA A 159 -14.10 8.98 1.26
C ALA A 159 -13.52 9.98 0.26
N GLY A 160 -14.36 10.46 -0.63
CA GLY A 160 -14.04 11.51 -1.58
C GLY A 160 -12.88 11.18 -2.53
N SER A 161 -12.22 12.22 -3.02
CA SER A 161 -11.05 12.14 -3.91
C SER A 161 -9.72 11.90 -3.14
N GLY A 162 -9.78 11.70 -1.85
CA GLY A 162 -8.65 11.74 -0.90
C GLY A 162 -7.54 10.75 -1.10
N GLY A 163 -7.75 9.71 -1.87
CA GLY A 163 -6.70 8.72 -2.09
C GLY A 163 -6.51 8.36 -3.55
N ALA A 164 -7.55 8.53 -4.33
CA ALA A 164 -7.65 7.96 -5.66
C ALA A 164 -7.56 9.04 -6.73
N GLY A 165 -6.40 9.19 -7.36
CA GLY A 165 -6.33 9.84 -8.67
C GLY A 165 -7.00 9.00 -9.76
N VAL A 166 -7.15 9.57 -10.97
CA VAL A 166 -7.74 8.86 -12.14
C VAL A 166 -7.08 7.49 -12.39
N THR A 167 -5.78 7.38 -12.12
CA THR A 167 -5.03 6.12 -12.27
C THR A 167 -5.56 5.02 -11.34
N VAL A 168 -5.83 5.35 -10.07
CA VAL A 168 -6.39 4.38 -9.11
C VAL A 168 -7.81 3.99 -9.52
N MET A 169 -8.65 4.94 -9.96
CA MET A 169 -9.99 4.62 -10.48
C MET A 169 -9.91 3.65 -11.67
N ARG A 170 -8.99 3.90 -12.60
CA ARG A 170 -8.77 3.00 -13.75
C ARG A 170 -8.39 1.60 -13.31
N THR A 171 -7.42 1.48 -12.40
CA THR A 171 -6.98 0.18 -11.87
C THR A 171 -8.13 -0.54 -11.19
N THR A 172 -8.88 0.15 -10.34
CA THR A 172 -10.07 -0.40 -9.68
C THR A 172 -11.04 -1.01 -10.69
N PHE A 173 -11.43 -0.27 -11.75
CA PHE A 173 -12.37 -0.78 -12.75
C PHE A 173 -11.84 -1.96 -13.55
N ILE A 174 -10.54 -2.02 -13.79
CA ILE A 174 -9.91 -3.19 -14.43
C ILE A 174 -9.94 -4.41 -13.50
N GLU A 175 -9.66 -4.23 -12.22
CA GLU A 175 -9.68 -5.32 -11.22
C GLU A 175 -11.08 -5.93 -11.03
N LEU A 176 -12.16 -5.18 -11.30
CA LEU A 176 -13.53 -5.71 -11.23
C LEU A 176 -13.84 -6.84 -12.23
N GLN A 177 -12.97 -7.07 -13.22
CA GLN A 177 -13.24 -7.99 -14.31
C GLN A 177 -12.82 -9.43 -14.06
N THR A 178 -11.94 -9.66 -13.09
CA THR A 178 -11.28 -10.94 -12.90
C THR A 178 -11.47 -11.44 -11.48
N PRO A 179 -12.01 -12.64 -11.27
CA PRO A 179 -12.01 -13.27 -9.96
C PRO A 179 -10.59 -13.37 -9.41
N PHE A 180 -10.44 -13.20 -8.11
CA PHE A 180 -9.18 -13.32 -7.41
C PHE A 180 -9.23 -14.44 -6.37
N MET A 181 -8.06 -14.89 -5.93
CA MET A 181 -7.96 -15.97 -4.96
C MET A 181 -7.91 -15.41 -3.55
N SER A 182 -8.70 -15.99 -2.65
CA SER A 182 -8.60 -15.73 -1.21
C SER A 182 -8.67 -17.05 -0.43
N LYS A 183 -8.08 -17.08 0.76
CA LYS A 183 -8.06 -18.27 1.61
C LYS A 183 -9.32 -18.29 2.46
N ILE A 184 -10.18 -19.31 2.27
CA ILE A 184 -11.45 -19.48 2.99
C ILE A 184 -11.52 -20.90 3.53
N ASN A 185 -11.67 -21.03 4.85
CA ASN A 185 -11.72 -22.32 5.55
C ASN A 185 -10.51 -23.22 5.20
N GLY A 186 -9.32 -22.65 5.15
CA GLY A 186 -8.07 -23.35 4.84
C GLY A 186 -7.83 -23.67 3.36
N ARG A 187 -8.72 -23.24 2.45
CA ARG A 187 -8.63 -23.52 1.02
C ARG A 187 -8.63 -22.24 0.20
N TRP A 188 -7.83 -22.21 -0.85
CA TRP A 188 -7.87 -21.12 -1.82
C TRP A 188 -9.14 -21.24 -2.69
N GLN A 189 -9.91 -20.17 -2.73
CA GLN A 189 -11.17 -20.09 -3.48
C GLN A 189 -11.18 -18.85 -4.37
N ALA A 190 -11.77 -18.97 -5.55
CA ALA A 190 -11.98 -17.85 -6.45
C ALA A 190 -13.16 -17.00 -5.94
N ILE A 191 -12.94 -15.72 -5.77
CA ILE A 191 -13.91 -14.75 -5.28
C ILE A 191 -14.21 -13.74 -6.39
N ASP A 192 -15.49 -13.51 -6.65
CA ASP A 192 -15.90 -12.47 -7.59
C ASP A 192 -15.71 -11.09 -6.97
N PRO A 193 -15.03 -10.16 -7.66
CA PRO A 193 -14.86 -8.80 -7.16
C PRO A 193 -16.20 -8.09 -6.94
N TYR A 194 -16.23 -7.22 -5.95
CA TYR A 194 -17.40 -6.43 -5.58
C TYR A 194 -18.65 -7.27 -5.31
N SER A 195 -18.46 -8.47 -4.76
CA SER A 195 -19.52 -9.37 -4.30
C SER A 195 -19.72 -9.27 -2.78
N GLN A 196 -20.76 -9.93 -2.28
CA GLN A 196 -21.05 -10.14 -0.86
C GLN A 196 -20.91 -8.86 -0.01
N ARG A 197 -21.81 -7.90 -0.28
CA ARG A 197 -21.89 -6.64 0.49
C ARG A 197 -22.05 -6.89 1.98
N GLU A 198 -21.28 -6.17 2.75
CA GLU A 198 -21.39 -6.04 4.20
C GLU A 198 -21.52 -4.58 4.60
N VAL A 199 -22.15 -4.33 5.75
CA VAL A 199 -22.20 -2.98 6.33
C VAL A 199 -21.45 -3.00 7.65
N LEU A 200 -20.36 -2.27 7.69
CA LEU A 200 -19.47 -2.18 8.85
C LEU A 200 -19.44 -0.75 9.38
N SER A 201 -19.13 -0.63 10.69
CA SER A 201 -18.89 0.69 11.31
C SER A 201 -17.41 1.05 11.20
N PHE A 202 -17.15 2.25 10.73
CA PHE A 202 -15.82 2.83 10.60
C PHE A 202 -15.72 4.12 11.43
N PRO A 203 -14.55 4.42 12.03
CA PRO A 203 -14.32 5.74 12.59
C PRO A 203 -14.61 6.83 11.55
N ARG A 204 -14.94 8.03 11.99
CA ARG A 204 -15.19 9.22 11.17
C ARG A 204 -16.37 9.09 10.19
N TYR A 205 -16.57 7.94 9.53
CA TYR A 205 -17.57 7.80 8.45
C TYR A 205 -18.82 7.03 8.86
N GLY A 206 -18.88 6.48 10.08
CA GLY A 206 -20.00 5.70 10.56
C GLY A 206 -20.19 4.39 9.79
N LYS A 207 -21.46 4.04 9.46
CA LYS A 207 -21.75 2.80 8.73
C LYS A 207 -21.46 2.94 7.24
N GLY A 208 -20.59 2.08 6.70
CA GLY A 208 -20.22 2.00 5.28
C GLY A 208 -20.42 0.61 4.69
N GLY A 209 -20.85 0.56 3.43
CA GLY A 209 -20.92 -0.68 2.65
C GLY A 209 -19.54 -1.07 2.12
N VAL A 210 -19.13 -2.32 2.34
CA VAL A 210 -17.89 -2.89 1.81
C VAL A 210 -18.16 -4.18 1.05
N TYR A 211 -17.32 -4.49 0.08
CA TYR A 211 -17.44 -5.61 -0.84
C TYR A 211 -16.11 -6.31 -1.00
N TRP A 212 -16.12 -7.58 -1.39
CA TRP A 212 -14.89 -8.29 -1.72
C TRP A 212 -14.05 -7.53 -2.75
N PHE A 213 -12.78 -7.37 -2.46
CA PHE A 213 -11.85 -6.67 -3.32
C PHE A 213 -10.46 -7.31 -3.29
N ASN A 214 -9.83 -7.41 -4.47
CA ASN A 214 -8.50 -7.97 -4.61
C ASN A 214 -7.46 -7.00 -4.05
N THR A 215 -6.84 -7.34 -2.94
CA THR A 215 -5.75 -6.57 -2.33
C THR A 215 -4.52 -7.44 -2.14
N VAL A 216 -3.38 -6.80 -2.01
CA VAL A 216 -2.09 -7.47 -1.80
C VAL A 216 -2.11 -8.32 -0.52
N GLU A 217 -2.81 -7.86 0.52
CA GLU A 217 -2.87 -8.53 1.81
C GLU A 217 -3.54 -9.90 1.75
N ALA A 218 -4.44 -10.14 0.80
CA ALA A 218 -5.01 -11.48 0.60
C ALA A 218 -3.92 -12.53 0.33
N LEU A 219 -2.82 -12.11 -0.32
CA LEU A 219 -1.67 -12.95 -0.63
C LEU A 219 -0.63 -12.90 0.50
N THR A 220 -0.17 -11.70 0.88
CA THR A 220 1.00 -11.54 1.75
C THR A 220 0.72 -11.92 3.21
N VAL A 221 -0.51 -11.68 3.70
CA VAL A 221 -0.95 -12.13 5.02
C VAL A 221 -1.06 -13.66 5.05
N ALA A 222 -1.52 -14.30 3.96
CA ALA A 222 -1.58 -15.76 3.88
C ALA A 222 -0.19 -16.42 3.88
N ASP A 223 0.79 -15.78 3.22
CA ASP A 223 2.18 -16.24 3.19
C ASP A 223 2.88 -16.03 4.56
N THR A 224 2.60 -14.88 5.19
CA THR A 224 3.21 -14.51 6.47
C THR A 224 2.66 -15.33 7.64
N PHE A 225 1.35 -15.60 7.62
CA PHE A 225 0.62 -16.28 8.70
C PHE A 225 -0.11 -17.53 8.16
N PRO A 226 0.61 -18.61 7.85
CA PRO A 226 0.04 -19.81 7.22
C PRO A 226 -1.02 -20.53 8.08
N GLN A 227 -1.01 -20.30 9.40
CA GLN A 227 -2.02 -20.83 10.33
C GLN A 227 -3.42 -20.24 10.09
N LEU A 228 -3.55 -19.06 9.52
CA LEU A 228 -4.83 -18.45 9.21
C LEU A 228 -5.64 -19.34 8.26
N LYS A 229 -6.87 -19.63 8.63
CA LYS A 229 -7.82 -20.41 7.82
C LYS A 229 -8.61 -19.54 6.84
N THR A 230 -8.89 -18.28 7.23
CA THR A 230 -9.74 -17.39 6.44
C THR A 230 -9.16 -15.98 6.40
N ILE A 231 -9.05 -15.42 5.19
CA ILE A 231 -8.61 -14.04 4.97
C ILE A 231 -9.65 -13.35 4.10
N ILE A 232 -10.30 -12.35 4.65
CA ILE A 232 -11.34 -11.56 4.00
C ILE A 232 -10.78 -10.17 3.74
N THR A 233 -10.80 -9.73 2.49
CA THR A 233 -10.40 -8.38 2.11
C THR A 233 -11.57 -7.68 1.43
N LYS A 234 -12.01 -6.56 1.99
CA LYS A 234 -13.15 -5.81 1.50
C LYS A 234 -12.83 -4.32 1.34
N PHE A 235 -13.47 -3.73 0.36
CA PHE A 235 -13.32 -2.31 0.03
C PHE A 235 -14.69 -1.67 -0.16
N GLY A 236 -14.80 -0.40 0.22
CA GLY A 236 -15.96 0.43 -0.03
C GLY A 236 -15.61 1.90 -0.18
N SER A 237 -16.58 2.67 -0.65
CA SER A 237 -16.47 4.11 -0.87
C SER A 237 -17.58 4.86 -0.14
N VAL A 238 -17.31 6.10 0.25
CA VAL A 238 -18.31 7.04 0.76
C VAL A 238 -18.49 8.15 -0.28
N PRO A 239 -19.73 8.49 -0.59
CA PRO A 239 -21.01 7.93 -0.15
C PRO A 239 -21.35 6.57 -0.77
N ASP A 240 -22.20 5.79 -0.11
CA ASP A 240 -22.49 4.37 -0.47
C ASP A 240 -23.07 4.18 -1.88
N TYR A 241 -23.63 5.21 -2.50
CA TYR A 241 -24.10 5.10 -3.87
C TYR A 241 -22.98 4.86 -4.90
N TYR A 242 -21.74 5.25 -4.61
CA TYR A 242 -20.59 4.89 -5.44
C TYR A 242 -20.36 3.39 -5.44
N ASN A 243 -20.56 2.74 -4.29
CA ASN A 243 -20.47 1.29 -4.18
C ASN A 243 -21.49 0.59 -5.08
N ARG A 244 -22.72 1.12 -5.16
CA ARG A 244 -23.77 0.54 -6.04
C ARG A 244 -23.41 0.71 -7.52
N MET A 245 -22.83 1.86 -7.89
CA MET A 245 -22.33 2.07 -9.26
C MET A 245 -21.18 1.11 -9.60
N THR A 246 -20.22 0.96 -8.73
CA THR A 246 -19.10 0.04 -8.90
C THR A 246 -19.58 -1.42 -8.94
N TRP A 247 -20.56 -1.77 -8.10
CA TRP A 247 -21.21 -3.08 -8.13
C TRP A 247 -21.88 -3.38 -9.47
N LEU A 248 -22.58 -2.41 -10.04
CA LEU A 248 -23.18 -2.54 -11.36
C LEU A 248 -22.13 -2.71 -12.44
N MET A 249 -21.06 -1.91 -12.40
CA MET A 249 -19.93 -2.03 -13.31
C MET A 249 -19.26 -3.40 -13.26
N ALA A 250 -19.07 -3.97 -12.07
CA ALA A 250 -18.50 -5.31 -11.90
C ALA A 250 -19.32 -6.42 -12.58
N ARG A 251 -20.56 -6.16 -12.95
CA ARG A 251 -21.48 -7.11 -13.61
C ARG A 251 -21.71 -6.85 -15.08
N LEU A 252 -21.08 -5.79 -15.62
CA LEU A 252 -21.12 -5.57 -17.06
C LEU A 252 -20.33 -6.65 -17.81
N PRO A 253 -20.72 -6.99 -19.05
CA PRO A 253 -19.96 -7.91 -19.87
C PRO A 253 -18.50 -7.49 -20.00
N LYS A 254 -17.58 -8.45 -19.86
CA LYS A 254 -16.12 -8.22 -19.95
C LYS A 254 -15.72 -7.52 -21.25
N SER A 255 -16.45 -7.75 -22.36
CA SER A 255 -16.22 -7.09 -23.64
C SER A 255 -16.36 -5.56 -23.60
N ILE A 256 -17.28 -5.06 -22.76
CA ILE A 256 -17.49 -3.61 -22.56
C ILE A 256 -16.32 -3.01 -21.75
N LEU A 257 -15.94 -3.68 -20.68
CA LEU A 257 -14.89 -3.19 -19.77
C LEU A 257 -13.47 -3.38 -20.34
N LYS A 258 -13.28 -4.15 -21.40
CA LYS A 258 -12.01 -4.28 -22.13
C LYS A 258 -11.71 -3.10 -23.04
N ASN A 259 -12.67 -2.19 -23.29
CA ASN A 259 -12.44 -1.01 -24.10
C ASN A 259 -11.65 0.06 -23.32
N PRO A 260 -10.37 0.35 -23.69
CA PRO A 260 -9.55 1.30 -22.93
C PRO A 260 -10.11 2.72 -22.91
N LYS A 261 -10.79 3.15 -23.99
CA LYS A 261 -11.40 4.49 -24.06
C LYS A 261 -12.59 4.61 -23.11
N LEU A 262 -13.38 3.54 -22.98
CA LEU A 262 -14.49 3.53 -22.02
C LEU A 262 -13.99 3.56 -20.59
N ILE A 263 -13.02 2.71 -20.25
CA ILE A 263 -12.40 2.70 -18.91
C ILE A 263 -11.82 4.07 -18.56
N GLU A 264 -11.11 4.70 -19.50
CA GLU A 264 -10.56 6.04 -19.30
C GLU A 264 -11.66 7.06 -19.02
N SER A 265 -12.70 7.10 -19.86
CA SER A 265 -13.82 8.03 -19.71
C SER A 265 -14.56 7.85 -18.38
N VAL A 266 -14.87 6.60 -18.02
CA VAL A 266 -15.54 6.27 -16.75
C VAL A 266 -14.65 6.63 -15.56
N SER A 267 -13.35 6.40 -15.64
CA SER A 267 -12.39 6.75 -14.58
C SER A 267 -12.33 8.26 -14.35
N GLN A 268 -12.31 9.05 -15.43
CA GLN A 268 -12.32 10.50 -15.32
C GLN A 268 -13.64 11.04 -14.78
N ILE A 269 -14.78 10.49 -15.24
CA ILE A 269 -16.11 10.88 -14.72
C ILE A 269 -16.20 10.54 -13.23
N SER A 270 -15.84 9.31 -12.85
CA SER A 270 -15.86 8.88 -11.45
C SER A 270 -14.99 9.77 -10.56
N TYR A 271 -13.79 10.12 -11.03
CA TYR A 271 -12.90 11.01 -10.28
C TYR A 271 -13.50 12.41 -10.10
N ARG A 272 -14.10 13.00 -11.16
CA ARG A 272 -14.79 14.30 -11.04
C ARG A 272 -16.00 14.23 -10.11
N MET A 273 -16.72 13.13 -10.12
CA MET A 273 -17.85 12.91 -9.20
C MET A 273 -17.38 12.86 -7.75
N THR A 274 -16.28 12.15 -7.46
CA THR A 274 -15.73 12.12 -6.09
C THR A 274 -15.31 13.51 -5.64
N GLN A 275 -14.62 14.29 -6.48
CA GLN A 275 -14.25 15.67 -6.18
C GLN A 275 -15.48 16.56 -5.87
N ALA A 276 -16.56 16.38 -6.62
CA ALA A 276 -17.80 17.13 -6.40
C ALA A 276 -18.50 16.79 -5.06
N THR A 277 -18.22 15.63 -4.49
CA THR A 277 -18.79 15.20 -3.20
C THR A 277 -17.89 15.47 -2.00
N ASP A 278 -16.61 15.78 -2.20
CA ASP A 278 -15.64 16.08 -1.14
C ASP A 278 -16.16 17.05 -0.05
N PRO A 279 -16.84 18.16 -0.39
CA PRO A 279 -17.37 19.09 0.62
C PRO A 279 -18.44 18.48 1.54
N LYS A 280 -19.11 17.40 1.09
CA LYS A 280 -20.22 16.77 1.83
C LYS A 280 -19.78 15.53 2.61
N THR A 281 -18.87 14.75 2.04
CA THR A 281 -18.47 13.45 2.60
C THR A 281 -17.14 13.50 3.34
N GLY A 282 -16.41 14.61 3.19
CA GLY A 282 -15.02 14.67 3.57
C GLY A 282 -14.14 13.87 2.62
N VAL A 283 -12.85 13.90 2.91
CA VAL A 283 -11.78 13.22 2.16
C VAL A 283 -11.01 12.34 3.14
N GLY A 284 -10.52 11.19 2.69
CA GLY A 284 -9.63 10.36 3.50
C GLY A 284 -9.95 8.88 3.45
N ILE A 285 -9.48 8.19 4.46
CA ILE A 285 -9.58 6.74 4.57
C ILE A 285 -9.92 6.31 5.99
N ALA A 286 -10.64 5.20 6.12
CA ALA A 286 -10.74 4.44 7.35
C ALA A 286 -10.47 2.96 7.07
N MET A 287 -9.71 2.33 7.97
CA MET A 287 -9.43 0.90 7.95
C MET A 287 -10.03 0.25 9.20
N ARG A 288 -10.51 -0.96 9.04
CA ARG A 288 -11.01 -1.80 10.11
C ARG A 288 -10.48 -3.21 9.91
N ILE A 289 -9.77 -3.71 10.91
CA ILE A 289 -9.20 -5.04 10.92
C ILE A 289 -9.80 -5.80 12.09
N GLN A 290 -10.42 -6.94 11.82
CA GLN A 290 -10.93 -7.84 12.83
C GLN A 290 -10.23 -9.18 12.69
N ILE A 291 -9.78 -9.72 13.82
CA ILE A 291 -9.09 -11.01 13.86
C ILE A 291 -9.79 -11.88 14.87
N GLU A 292 -10.23 -13.06 14.44
CA GLU A 292 -10.87 -14.05 15.28
C GLU A 292 -9.88 -15.17 15.60
N GLY A 293 -9.91 -15.62 16.86
CA GLY A 293 -9.03 -16.67 17.34
C GLY A 293 -9.30 -17.03 18.78
N GLU A 294 -8.26 -17.38 19.52
CA GLU A 294 -8.34 -17.74 20.93
C GLU A 294 -7.33 -16.95 21.77
N LYS A 295 -7.71 -16.66 23.01
CA LYS A 295 -6.86 -16.08 24.05
C LYS A 295 -7.18 -16.74 25.38
N ASP A 296 -6.15 -17.23 26.09
CA ASP A 296 -6.28 -17.90 27.40
C ASP A 296 -7.30 -19.07 27.38
N GLY A 297 -7.35 -19.82 26.24
CA GLY A 297 -8.25 -20.94 26.04
C GLY A 297 -9.71 -20.57 25.75
N HIS A 298 -10.01 -19.30 25.51
CA HIS A 298 -11.34 -18.80 25.17
C HIS A 298 -11.37 -18.16 23.79
N ALA A 299 -12.52 -18.26 23.11
CA ALA A 299 -12.72 -17.52 21.86
C ALA A 299 -12.55 -16.02 22.08
N ALA A 300 -11.76 -15.39 21.24
CA ALA A 300 -11.42 -13.98 21.35
C ALA A 300 -11.44 -13.29 19.98
N SER A 301 -11.80 -12.00 19.98
CA SER A 301 -11.83 -11.15 18.80
C SER A 301 -11.02 -9.89 19.07
N TYR A 302 -9.99 -9.67 18.23
CA TYR A 302 -9.25 -8.41 18.20
C TYR A 302 -9.83 -7.51 17.13
N LEU A 303 -10.12 -6.26 17.49
CA LEU A 303 -10.61 -5.24 16.59
C LEU A 303 -9.67 -4.04 16.61
N ALA A 304 -9.11 -3.68 15.45
CA ALA A 304 -8.32 -2.47 15.27
C ALA A 304 -8.92 -1.58 14.20
N THR A 305 -8.80 -0.27 14.40
CA THR A 305 -9.24 0.76 13.45
C THR A 305 -8.18 1.84 13.31
N PHE A 306 -8.10 2.38 12.10
CA PHE A 306 -7.25 3.52 11.75
C PHE A 306 -8.03 4.41 10.79
N ASP A 307 -7.95 5.73 10.94
CA ASP A 307 -8.50 6.67 9.98
C ASP A 307 -7.64 7.93 9.86
N HIS A 308 -7.68 8.52 8.68
CA HIS A 308 -6.98 9.78 8.40
C HIS A 308 -7.60 10.49 7.18
N GLU A 309 -7.50 11.82 7.17
CA GLU A 309 -8.04 12.63 6.07
C GLU A 309 -7.13 12.70 4.85
N ASP A 310 -5.84 12.45 4.99
CA ASP A 310 -4.87 12.46 3.88
C ASP A 310 -4.22 11.08 3.69
N THR A 311 -4.69 10.37 2.67
CA THR A 311 -4.18 9.04 2.30
C THR A 311 -2.74 9.11 1.78
N ALA A 312 -2.36 10.18 1.08
CA ALA A 312 -1.01 10.30 0.56
C ALA A 312 0.00 10.56 1.68
N PHE A 313 -0.38 11.38 2.67
CA PHE A 313 0.40 11.58 3.89
C PHE A 313 0.63 10.25 4.61
N CYS A 314 -0.43 9.47 4.86
CA CYS A 314 -0.29 8.19 5.54
C CYS A 314 0.57 7.18 4.76
N ALA A 315 0.45 7.13 3.42
CA ALA A 315 1.31 6.29 2.59
C ALA A 315 2.77 6.75 2.66
N GLY A 316 3.00 8.07 2.72
CA GLY A 316 4.32 8.65 2.96
C GLY A 316 4.90 8.25 4.30
N CYS A 317 4.09 8.32 5.36
CA CYS A 317 4.47 7.90 6.70
C CYS A 317 4.83 6.40 6.77
N GLY A 318 4.06 5.54 6.11
CA GLY A 318 4.34 4.11 6.05
C GLY A 318 5.70 3.81 5.42
N ALA A 319 5.94 4.30 4.20
CA ALA A 319 7.20 4.08 3.50
C ALA A 319 8.38 4.82 4.16
N GLY A 320 8.15 6.04 4.65
CA GLY A 320 9.18 6.83 5.34
C GLY A 320 9.61 6.23 6.67
N ALA A 321 8.68 5.61 7.42
CA ALA A 321 9.01 4.87 8.64
C ALA A 321 9.97 3.70 8.35
N ILE A 322 9.69 2.91 7.33
CA ILE A 322 10.58 1.83 6.89
C ILE A 322 11.95 2.39 6.47
N ALA A 323 11.96 3.49 5.71
CA ALA A 323 13.20 4.14 5.30
C ALA A 323 14.03 4.62 6.51
N GLN A 324 13.39 5.26 7.49
CA GLN A 324 14.03 5.70 8.75
C GLN A 324 14.69 4.53 9.49
N LEU A 325 13.96 3.42 9.64
CA LEU A 325 14.45 2.21 10.32
C LEU A 325 15.61 1.54 9.57
N MET A 326 15.55 1.51 8.23
CA MET A 326 16.64 0.96 7.42
C MET A 326 17.88 1.87 7.46
N LEU A 327 17.72 3.17 7.37
CA LEU A 327 18.81 4.15 7.45
C LEU A 327 19.49 4.18 8.83
N SER A 328 18.73 3.95 9.90
CA SER A 328 19.28 3.83 11.26
C SER A 328 19.86 2.44 11.58
N GLY A 329 19.71 1.47 10.68
CA GLY A 329 20.15 0.09 10.92
C GLY A 329 19.25 -0.72 11.86
N GLN A 330 18.10 -0.18 12.29
CA GLN A 330 17.13 -0.89 13.14
C GLN A 330 16.33 -1.94 12.38
N LEU A 331 16.22 -1.80 11.05
CA LEU A 331 15.60 -2.77 10.17
C LEU A 331 16.60 -3.23 9.11
N ASN A 332 17.17 -4.41 9.34
CA ASN A 332 18.03 -5.11 8.39
C ASN A 332 17.61 -6.58 8.34
N LYS A 333 16.99 -6.96 7.21
CA LYS A 333 16.49 -8.31 6.98
C LYS A 333 16.69 -8.66 5.50
N PRO A 334 17.85 -9.23 5.13
CA PRO A 334 18.14 -9.61 3.75
C PRO A 334 17.05 -10.51 3.16
N GLY A 335 16.64 -10.22 1.93
CA GLY A 335 15.53 -10.86 1.24
C GLY A 335 14.48 -9.84 0.77
N VAL A 336 13.42 -10.32 0.12
CA VAL A 336 12.25 -9.52 -0.27
C VAL A 336 11.08 -9.87 0.64
N TRP A 337 10.58 -8.89 1.37
CA TRP A 337 9.61 -9.09 2.44
C TRP A 337 8.45 -8.08 2.38
N PRO A 338 7.20 -8.51 2.54
CA PRO A 338 6.12 -7.60 2.85
C PRO A 338 6.29 -7.02 4.26
N VAL A 339 5.67 -5.87 4.52
CA VAL A 339 5.87 -5.13 5.78
C VAL A 339 5.52 -5.97 7.01
N GLU A 340 4.42 -6.69 7.00
CA GLU A 340 3.97 -7.53 8.12
C GLU A 340 4.93 -8.67 8.44
N GLN A 341 5.79 -9.05 7.50
CA GLN A 341 6.80 -10.08 7.72
C GLN A 341 8.15 -9.47 8.18
N ALA A 342 8.40 -8.23 7.85
CA ALA A 342 9.66 -7.56 8.12
C ALA A 342 9.64 -6.68 9.38
N LEU A 343 8.56 -5.92 9.59
CA LEU A 343 8.49 -4.89 10.62
C LEU A 343 7.96 -5.43 11.94
N PRO A 344 8.76 -5.45 13.03
CA PRO A 344 8.29 -5.76 14.37
C PRO A 344 7.20 -4.77 14.84
N THR A 345 6.20 -5.26 15.58
CA THR A 345 5.10 -4.43 16.08
C THR A 345 5.57 -3.27 16.94
N SER A 346 6.58 -3.46 17.78
CA SER A 346 7.14 -2.38 18.62
C SER A 346 7.71 -1.23 17.78
N LEU A 347 8.42 -1.52 16.69
CA LEU A 347 8.95 -0.50 15.79
C LEU A 347 7.84 0.16 14.95
N PHE A 348 6.81 -0.59 14.60
CA PHE A 348 5.62 -0.04 13.94
C PHE A 348 4.93 1.00 14.83
N GLU A 349 4.64 0.64 16.09
CA GLU A 349 4.00 1.53 17.07
C GLU A 349 4.84 2.78 17.35
N GLU A 350 6.15 2.61 17.55
CA GLU A 350 7.07 3.72 17.77
C GLU A 350 7.08 4.70 16.60
N THR A 351 7.23 4.19 15.38
CA THR A 351 7.31 5.04 14.18
C THR A 351 5.99 5.72 13.84
N LEU A 352 4.83 5.08 14.13
CA LEU A 352 3.53 5.71 14.02
C LEU A 352 3.37 6.86 15.03
N ALA A 353 3.74 6.63 16.28
CA ALA A 353 3.67 7.65 17.34
C ALA A 353 4.53 8.88 17.00
N GLN A 354 5.73 8.70 16.46
CA GLN A 354 6.60 9.80 15.98
C GLN A 354 5.92 10.65 14.90
N ARG A 355 4.99 10.07 14.12
CA ARG A 355 4.21 10.72 13.05
C ARG A 355 2.83 11.21 13.50
N GLN A 356 2.55 11.13 14.81
CA GLN A 356 1.27 11.50 15.41
C GLN A 356 0.09 10.69 14.80
N LEU A 357 0.36 9.48 14.34
CA LEU A 357 -0.63 8.51 13.89
C LEU A 357 -0.87 7.48 14.98
N SER A 358 -2.09 6.97 15.07
CA SER A 358 -2.44 5.97 16.06
C SER A 358 -3.44 4.94 15.53
N VAL A 359 -3.31 3.72 16.01
CA VAL A 359 -4.28 2.64 15.82
C VAL A 359 -5.10 2.53 17.10
N THR A 360 -6.42 2.58 16.97
CA THR A 360 -7.32 2.28 18.09
C THR A 360 -7.65 0.80 18.06
N ALA A 361 -7.35 0.09 19.14
CA ALA A 361 -7.55 -1.36 19.20
C ALA A 361 -8.27 -1.80 20.49
N SER A 362 -8.96 -2.93 20.39
CA SER A 362 -9.61 -3.61 21.53
C SER A 362 -9.58 -5.12 21.34
N LEU A 363 -9.31 -5.85 22.41
CA LEU A 363 -9.45 -7.31 22.51
C LEU A 363 -10.73 -7.60 23.30
N ARG A 364 -11.55 -8.54 22.83
CA ARG A 364 -12.84 -8.92 23.41
C ARG A 364 -12.94 -10.43 23.53
#